data_3d6a958588602969cc5c1db1181107c4
#
_entry.id   3d6a958588602969cc5c1db1181107c4
#
_cell.length_a   1.000
_cell.length_b   1.000
_cell.length_c   1.000
_cell.angle_alpha   90.00
_cell.angle_beta   90.00
_cell.angle_gamma   90.00
#
_symmetry.space_group_name_H-M   'P 1'
#
loop_
_entity.id
_entity.type
_entity.pdbx_description
1 polymer ?
#
loop_
_entity_poly.entity_id
_entity_poly.type
_entity_poly.pdbx_seq_one_letter_code
_entity_poly.pdbx_strand_id
1 'polypeptide(L)'
;MGEYNPNKFVHVKDIEISQETKELLKKSGETYEKNFEGKTWYGRCLFLSWYCSIGDCKFCFRTTQKHKIKHPADSKRSMGSILLEALFCKVFNWRIEFLTGGYGIMPFPQLLEYVKSVSSVYGEKIWLNLGVISPDHLKQLEPYVKGICASMETLTPRVHEYVCPSKPLEPYDVMFTNLGSEYKKSIAIIVGLGDKIEEIQYLFDFIDKHQLDRVTIYALKPVKGTEYTEGPSVEEYL
;
A
#
# COMPACT_ATOMS: atom_id res chain seq x y z
N MET A 1 5.16 22.31 19.69
CA MET A 1 5.73 21.31 18.74
C MET A 1 6.55 20.32 19.58
N GLY A 2 6.01 19.14 19.84
CA GLY A 2 6.75 18.09 20.51
C GLY A 2 7.89 17.59 19.62
N GLU A 3 9.12 17.63 20.11
CA GLU A 3 10.26 17.05 19.40
C GLU A 3 10.00 15.53 19.23
N TYR A 4 10.03 15.07 18.00
CA TYR A 4 10.03 13.65 17.70
C TYR A 4 11.27 13.01 18.32
N ASN A 5 11.09 12.24 19.39
CA ASN A 5 12.16 11.46 20.00
C ASN A 5 12.10 10.01 19.47
N PRO A 6 12.99 9.63 18.55
CA PRO A 6 13.01 8.29 17.97
C PRO A 6 13.34 7.18 18.98
N ASN A 7 13.79 7.54 20.18
CA ASN A 7 14.14 6.61 21.24
C ASN A 7 13.02 6.42 22.28
N LYS A 8 11.88 7.08 22.13
CA LYS A 8 10.73 6.89 23.02
C LYS A 8 9.93 5.66 22.55
N PHE A 9 10.40 4.49 22.90
CA PHE A 9 9.63 3.27 22.74
C PHE A 9 8.50 3.27 23.78
N VAL A 10 7.26 3.32 23.34
CA VAL A 10 6.12 3.02 24.20
C VAL A 10 6.00 1.49 24.21
N HIS A 11 6.16 0.88 25.37
CA HIS A 11 5.91 -0.55 25.51
C HIS A 11 4.42 -0.80 25.28
N VAL A 12 4.07 -1.84 24.52
CA VAL A 12 2.66 -2.24 24.26
C VAL A 12 1.87 -2.38 25.57
N LYS A 13 2.55 -2.72 26.68
CA LYS A 13 1.96 -2.82 28.01
C LYS A 13 1.53 -1.49 28.61
N ASP A 14 2.08 -0.38 28.14
CA ASP A 14 1.81 0.98 28.63
C ASP A 14 0.76 1.70 27.78
N ILE A 15 0.18 1.02 26.79
CA ILE A 15 -0.89 1.56 25.95
C ILE A 15 -2.21 1.31 26.66
N GLU A 16 -2.86 2.38 27.10
CA GLU A 16 -4.23 2.31 27.62
C GLU A 16 -5.20 2.21 26.43
N ILE A 17 -5.95 1.12 26.39
CA ILE A 17 -7.02 0.86 25.42
C ILE A 17 -8.27 0.41 26.18
N SER A 18 -9.43 0.65 25.59
CA SER A 18 -10.72 0.30 26.17
C SER A 18 -10.86 -1.22 26.37
N GLN A 19 -11.77 -1.62 27.25
CA GLN A 19 -12.08 -3.04 27.44
C GLN A 19 -12.70 -3.65 26.18
N GLU A 20 -13.49 -2.89 25.45
CA GLU A 20 -14.10 -3.30 24.19
C GLU A 20 -13.02 -3.61 23.12
N THR A 21 -12.03 -2.73 22.97
CA THR A 21 -10.90 -2.95 22.04
C THR A 21 -10.08 -4.17 22.45
N LYS A 22 -9.86 -4.40 23.76
CA LYS A 22 -9.19 -5.62 24.24
C LYS A 22 -9.92 -6.90 23.85
N GLU A 23 -11.25 -6.90 23.97
CA GLU A 23 -12.08 -8.05 23.57
C GLU A 23 -12.06 -8.26 22.05
N LEU A 24 -12.08 -7.17 21.27
CA LEU A 24 -11.96 -7.23 19.81
C LEU A 24 -10.62 -7.80 19.38
N LEU A 25 -9.52 -7.33 19.96
CA LEU A 25 -8.18 -7.86 19.69
C LEU A 25 -8.04 -9.33 20.05
N LYS A 26 -8.65 -9.77 21.16
CA LYS A 26 -8.69 -11.19 21.54
C LYS A 26 -9.40 -12.03 20.48
N LYS A 27 -10.60 -11.62 20.04
CA LYS A 27 -11.36 -12.32 18.98
C LYS A 27 -10.58 -12.35 17.65
N SER A 28 -9.91 -11.24 17.31
CA SER A 28 -9.05 -11.16 16.12
C SER A 28 -7.88 -12.15 16.21
N GLY A 29 -7.22 -12.23 17.38
CA GLY A 29 -6.15 -13.18 17.63
C GLY A 29 -6.60 -14.64 17.50
N GLU A 30 -7.74 -15.00 18.09
CA GLU A 30 -8.34 -16.33 17.97
C GLU A 30 -8.66 -16.69 16.50
N THR A 31 -9.17 -15.71 15.75
CA THR A 31 -9.44 -15.88 14.31
C THR A 31 -8.15 -16.07 13.52
N TYR A 32 -7.11 -15.29 13.85
CA TYR A 32 -5.79 -15.43 13.22
C TYR A 32 -5.17 -16.80 13.47
N GLU A 33 -5.12 -17.25 14.72
CA GLU A 33 -4.56 -18.56 15.09
C GLU A 33 -5.28 -19.71 14.39
N LYS A 34 -6.62 -19.65 14.32
CA LYS A 34 -7.43 -20.65 13.64
C LYS A 34 -7.14 -20.75 12.13
N ASN A 35 -6.85 -19.64 11.46
CA ASN A 35 -6.71 -19.59 10.00
C ASN A 35 -5.25 -19.60 9.52
N PHE A 36 -4.29 -19.18 10.33
CA PHE A 36 -2.90 -18.98 9.95
C PHE A 36 -1.89 -19.77 10.82
N GLU A 37 -2.36 -20.62 11.70
CA GLU A 37 -1.53 -21.46 12.58
C GLU A 37 -0.51 -20.63 13.40
N GLY A 38 -0.82 -19.38 13.75
CA GLY A 38 0.06 -18.48 14.47
C GLY A 38 1.34 -18.07 13.72
N LYS A 39 1.45 -18.38 12.42
CA LYS A 39 2.62 -18.06 11.61
C LYS A 39 2.58 -16.63 11.12
N THR A 40 3.72 -15.96 11.15
CA THR A 40 3.92 -14.65 10.55
C THR A 40 5.07 -14.68 9.54
N TRP A 41 5.24 -13.61 8.80
CA TRP A 41 6.31 -13.46 7.82
C TRP A 41 6.94 -12.07 7.91
N TYR A 42 8.12 -11.95 7.37
CA TYR A 42 8.77 -10.67 7.17
C TYR A 42 8.64 -10.26 5.71
N GLY A 43 8.14 -9.05 5.47
CA GLY A 43 7.88 -8.51 4.13
C GLY A 43 8.63 -7.21 3.88
N ARG A 44 8.93 -6.95 2.60
CA ARG A 44 9.60 -5.73 2.15
C ARG A 44 8.95 -5.19 0.88
N CYS A 45 8.71 -3.88 0.86
CA CYS A 45 8.32 -3.16 -0.35
C CYS A 45 9.56 -2.74 -1.13
N LEU A 46 9.60 -3.06 -2.42
CA LEU A 46 10.64 -2.60 -3.33
C LEU A 46 10.18 -1.34 -4.05
N PHE A 47 10.77 -0.20 -3.72
CA PHE A 47 10.44 1.07 -4.32
C PHE A 47 11.20 1.30 -5.61
N LEU A 48 10.50 1.62 -6.71
CA LEU A 48 11.08 1.92 -8.02
C LEU A 48 11.53 3.38 -8.15
N SER A 49 10.74 4.30 -7.61
CA SER A 49 10.98 5.74 -7.74
C SER A 49 10.22 6.54 -6.70
N TRP A 50 10.77 7.70 -6.34
CA TRP A 50 10.09 8.73 -5.54
C TRP A 50 9.25 9.69 -6.38
N TYR A 51 9.38 9.65 -7.70
CA TYR A 51 8.55 10.44 -8.60
C TYR A 51 7.08 10.03 -8.51
N CYS A 52 6.19 11.00 -8.66
CA CYS A 52 4.76 10.78 -8.84
C CYS A 52 4.19 11.90 -9.70
N SER A 53 3.59 11.56 -10.84
CA SER A 53 2.97 12.54 -11.75
C SER A 53 1.75 13.22 -11.14
N ILE A 54 1.02 12.54 -10.26
CA ILE A 54 -0.10 13.10 -9.50
C ILE A 54 0.43 14.15 -8.52
N GLY A 55 1.17 13.75 -7.52
CA GLY A 55 1.89 14.61 -6.58
C GLY A 55 1.05 15.68 -5.88
N ASP A 56 -0.20 15.39 -5.52
CA ASP A 56 -1.11 16.30 -4.83
C ASP A 56 -1.92 15.64 -3.69
N CYS A 57 -1.64 14.37 -3.39
CA CYS A 57 -2.23 13.71 -2.24
C CYS A 57 -1.79 14.40 -0.94
N LYS A 58 -2.74 14.88 -0.15
CA LYS A 58 -2.52 15.83 0.95
C LYS A 58 -1.72 15.27 2.14
N PHE A 59 -1.62 13.96 2.27
CA PHE A 59 -0.88 13.25 3.32
C PHE A 59 0.48 12.72 2.83
N CYS A 60 0.74 12.74 1.51
CA CYS A 60 1.82 11.96 0.92
C CYS A 60 3.16 12.69 0.92
N PHE A 61 4.24 12.01 1.35
CA PHE A 61 5.61 12.54 1.26
C PHE A 61 5.99 12.98 -0.16
N ARG A 62 5.51 12.28 -1.21
CA ARG A 62 5.83 12.63 -2.61
C ARG A 62 5.31 14.01 -3.00
N THR A 63 4.17 14.43 -2.45
CA THR A 63 3.63 15.79 -2.65
C THR A 63 4.61 16.85 -2.17
N THR A 64 5.27 16.64 -1.03
CA THR A 64 6.27 17.57 -0.49
C THR A 64 7.55 17.63 -1.32
N GLN A 65 7.80 16.65 -2.19
CA GLN A 65 9.01 16.57 -3.03
C GLN A 65 8.77 17.01 -4.47
N LYS A 66 7.55 17.34 -4.87
CA LYS A 66 7.18 17.70 -6.26
C LYS A 66 8.02 18.85 -6.82
N HIS A 67 8.43 19.80 -5.97
CA HIS A 67 9.28 20.92 -6.37
C HIS A 67 10.74 20.52 -6.66
N LYS A 68 11.22 19.39 -6.12
CA LYS A 68 12.58 18.86 -6.29
C LYS A 68 12.64 17.79 -7.38
N ILE A 69 11.65 16.87 -7.37
CA ILE A 69 11.59 15.72 -8.27
C ILE A 69 10.57 16.04 -9.36
N LYS A 70 11.04 16.63 -10.47
CA LYS A 70 10.22 17.11 -11.57
C LYS A 70 10.02 16.07 -12.67
N HIS A 71 10.98 15.18 -12.82
CA HIS A 71 10.98 14.17 -13.88
C HIS A 71 11.21 12.77 -13.31
N PRO A 72 10.68 11.69 -13.94
CA PRO A 72 10.93 10.32 -13.51
C PRO A 72 12.42 9.98 -13.32
N ALA A 73 13.28 10.52 -14.19
CA ALA A 73 14.72 10.28 -14.12
C ALA A 73 15.40 10.83 -12.85
N ASP A 74 14.82 11.86 -12.22
CA ASP A 74 15.43 12.55 -11.06
C ASP A 74 15.53 11.63 -9.82
N SER A 75 14.70 10.59 -9.74
CA SER A 75 14.60 9.74 -8.56
C SER A 75 14.37 8.25 -8.86
N LYS A 76 14.53 7.85 -10.12
CA LYS A 76 14.41 6.45 -10.51
C LYS A 76 15.61 5.65 -9.98
N ARG A 77 15.32 4.55 -9.31
CA ARG A 77 16.37 3.62 -8.89
C ARG A 77 16.89 2.81 -10.09
N SER A 78 18.18 2.48 -10.05
CA SER A 78 18.77 1.61 -11.04
C SER A 78 18.23 0.18 -10.93
N MET A 79 18.16 -0.53 -12.05
CA MET A 79 17.80 -1.95 -12.10
C MET A 79 18.65 -2.78 -11.12
N GLY A 80 19.97 -2.59 -11.16
CA GLY A 80 20.89 -3.31 -10.26
C GLY A 80 20.57 -3.14 -8.77
N SER A 81 20.22 -1.91 -8.34
CA SER A 81 19.82 -1.65 -6.95
C SER A 81 18.55 -2.40 -6.54
N ILE A 82 17.57 -2.50 -7.45
CA ILE A 82 16.31 -3.20 -7.20
C ILE A 82 16.51 -4.71 -7.20
N LEU A 83 17.29 -5.23 -8.14
CA LEU A 83 17.59 -6.66 -8.22
C LEU A 83 18.41 -7.15 -7.01
N LEU A 84 19.30 -6.31 -6.47
CA LEU A 84 20.01 -6.63 -5.23
C LEU A 84 19.05 -6.77 -4.04
N GLU A 85 18.07 -5.88 -3.89
CA GLU A 85 17.03 -6.04 -2.86
C GLU A 85 16.16 -7.27 -3.08
N ALA A 86 15.79 -7.58 -4.33
CA ALA A 86 15.05 -8.79 -4.65
C ALA A 86 15.85 -10.06 -4.31
N LEU A 87 17.15 -10.05 -4.57
CA LEU A 87 18.07 -11.14 -4.19
C LEU A 87 18.14 -11.30 -2.67
N PHE A 88 18.22 -10.21 -1.91
CA PHE A 88 18.17 -10.28 -0.45
C PHE A 88 16.85 -10.87 0.04
N CYS A 89 15.71 -10.46 -0.53
CA CYS A 89 14.42 -11.05 -0.20
C CYS A 89 14.43 -12.56 -0.41
N LYS A 90 14.99 -13.04 -1.53
CA LYS A 90 15.13 -14.47 -1.81
C LYS A 90 16.04 -15.17 -0.80
N VAL A 91 17.24 -14.66 -0.56
CA VAL A 91 18.27 -15.29 0.29
C VAL A 91 17.82 -15.37 1.75
N PHE A 92 17.16 -14.31 2.25
CA PHE A 92 16.66 -14.24 3.62
C PHE A 92 15.25 -14.78 3.80
N ASN A 93 14.65 -15.34 2.74
CA ASN A 93 13.26 -15.81 2.75
C ASN A 93 12.25 -14.72 3.18
N TRP A 94 12.49 -13.49 2.74
CA TRP A 94 11.57 -12.38 2.96
C TRP A 94 10.55 -12.30 1.81
N ARG A 95 9.33 -11.93 2.12
CA ARG A 95 8.33 -11.67 1.07
C ARG A 95 8.59 -10.32 0.41
N ILE A 96 8.49 -10.28 -0.92
CA ILE A 96 8.27 -9.02 -1.63
C ILE A 96 6.78 -8.70 -1.49
N GLU A 97 6.47 -7.74 -0.60
CA GLU A 97 5.08 -7.31 -0.40
C GLU A 97 4.52 -6.63 -1.64
N PHE A 98 5.27 -5.68 -2.17
CA PHE A 98 4.93 -4.98 -3.40
C PHE A 98 6.19 -4.52 -4.12
N LEU A 99 6.17 -4.59 -5.45
CA LEU A 99 6.94 -3.71 -6.29
C LEU A 99 6.11 -2.44 -6.45
N THR A 100 6.61 -1.29 -5.99
CA THR A 100 5.80 -0.08 -5.82
C THR A 100 6.51 1.19 -6.23
N GLY A 101 5.75 2.26 -6.45
CA GLY A 101 6.25 3.57 -6.84
C GLY A 101 5.13 4.61 -6.81
N GLY A 102 5.41 5.80 -7.38
CA GLY A 102 4.37 6.77 -7.71
C GLY A 102 3.73 6.49 -9.06
N TYR A 103 2.86 7.38 -9.49
CA TYR A 103 2.29 7.34 -10.84
C TYR A 103 3.28 7.84 -11.89
N GLY A 104 3.19 7.29 -13.11
CA GLY A 104 3.96 7.78 -14.26
C GLY A 104 5.48 7.65 -14.11
N ILE A 105 5.95 6.70 -13.34
CA ILE A 105 7.38 6.54 -13.00
C ILE A 105 8.26 6.13 -14.17
N MET A 106 7.69 5.41 -15.14
CA MET A 106 8.37 4.97 -16.36
C MET A 106 7.36 4.47 -17.40
N PRO A 107 7.74 4.40 -18.70
CA PRO A 107 6.93 3.76 -19.74
C PRO A 107 6.71 2.27 -19.46
N PHE A 108 5.57 1.75 -19.89
CA PHE A 108 5.20 0.36 -19.62
C PHE A 108 6.23 -0.69 -20.12
N PRO A 109 6.84 -0.59 -21.30
CA PRO A 109 7.86 -1.57 -21.72
C PRO A 109 9.03 -1.67 -20.76
N GLN A 110 9.46 -0.52 -20.19
CA GLN A 110 10.50 -0.50 -19.16
C GLN A 110 10.01 -1.10 -17.85
N LEU A 111 8.78 -0.78 -17.43
CA LEU A 111 8.18 -1.38 -16.23
C LEU A 111 8.10 -2.90 -16.35
N LEU A 112 7.68 -3.42 -17.49
CA LEU A 112 7.61 -4.85 -17.77
C LEU A 112 8.99 -5.52 -17.63
N GLU A 113 10.05 -4.87 -18.10
CA GLU A 113 11.43 -5.36 -17.93
C GLU A 113 11.82 -5.45 -16.44
N TYR A 114 11.50 -4.41 -15.64
CA TYR A 114 11.73 -4.44 -14.19
C TYR A 114 10.97 -5.58 -13.51
N VAL A 115 9.69 -5.74 -13.83
CA VAL A 115 8.83 -6.79 -13.26
C VAL A 115 9.36 -8.18 -13.61
N LYS A 116 9.71 -8.43 -14.86
CA LYS A 116 10.32 -9.70 -15.32
C LYS A 116 11.60 -10.01 -14.56
N SER A 117 12.50 -9.04 -14.48
CA SER A 117 13.81 -9.19 -13.85
C SER A 117 13.68 -9.45 -12.34
N VAL A 118 12.80 -8.70 -11.66
CA VAL A 118 12.56 -8.90 -10.21
C VAL A 118 11.94 -10.26 -9.95
N SER A 119 10.90 -10.66 -10.70
CA SER A 119 10.27 -11.98 -10.55
C SER A 119 11.27 -13.11 -10.80
N SER A 120 12.13 -12.98 -11.82
CA SER A 120 13.17 -13.97 -12.14
C SER A 120 14.20 -14.12 -11.02
N VAL A 121 14.72 -13.01 -10.49
CA VAL A 121 15.74 -13.03 -9.40
C VAL A 121 15.11 -13.54 -8.11
N TYR A 122 13.91 -13.10 -7.78
CA TYR A 122 13.18 -13.54 -6.58
C TYR A 122 12.78 -15.01 -6.69
N GLY A 123 12.44 -15.48 -7.86
CA GLY A 123 12.06 -16.86 -8.16
C GLY A 123 10.57 -17.15 -8.03
N GLU A 124 9.74 -16.13 -7.82
CA GLU A 124 8.29 -16.22 -7.72
C GLU A 124 7.59 -15.06 -8.41
N LYS A 125 6.29 -15.24 -8.74
CA LYS A 125 5.41 -14.12 -9.11
C LYS A 125 5.31 -13.12 -7.95
N ILE A 126 5.29 -11.82 -8.26
CA ILE A 126 5.29 -10.73 -7.29
C ILE A 126 3.95 -10.00 -7.22
N TRP A 127 3.74 -9.18 -6.19
CA TRP A 127 2.65 -8.22 -6.12
C TRP A 127 3.08 -6.87 -6.70
N LEU A 128 2.16 -6.18 -7.39
CA LEU A 128 2.36 -4.80 -7.85
C LEU A 128 1.44 -3.84 -7.11
N ASN A 129 1.99 -2.65 -6.79
CA ASN A 129 1.24 -1.50 -6.30
C ASN A 129 1.73 -0.26 -7.07
N LEU A 130 1.23 -0.06 -8.29
CA LEU A 130 1.71 0.96 -9.24
C LEU A 130 0.57 1.76 -9.89
N GLY A 131 -0.59 1.80 -9.22
CA GLY A 131 -1.78 2.48 -9.72
C GLY A 131 -2.61 1.61 -10.65
N VAL A 132 -3.40 2.26 -11.50
CA VAL A 132 -4.29 1.59 -12.46
C VAL A 132 -3.47 1.03 -13.63
N ILE A 133 -3.73 -0.21 -13.98
CA ILE A 133 -3.06 -0.93 -15.09
C ILE A 133 -4.12 -1.31 -16.12
N SER A 134 -3.84 -1.04 -17.38
CA SER A 134 -4.77 -1.38 -18.47
C SER A 134 -4.89 -2.89 -18.69
N PRO A 135 -6.01 -3.39 -19.25
CA PRO A 135 -6.20 -4.82 -19.52
C PRO A 135 -5.10 -5.43 -20.39
N ASP A 136 -4.60 -4.70 -21.41
CA ASP A 136 -3.55 -5.19 -22.30
C ASP A 136 -2.18 -5.28 -21.60
N HIS A 137 -1.93 -4.39 -20.65
CA HIS A 137 -0.74 -4.46 -19.81
C HIS A 137 -0.85 -5.62 -18.78
N LEU A 138 -2.02 -5.84 -18.21
CA LEU A 138 -2.26 -6.97 -17.31
C LEU A 138 -1.93 -8.30 -18.01
N LYS A 139 -2.42 -8.54 -19.23
CA LYS A 139 -2.12 -9.77 -20.00
C LYS A 139 -0.60 -10.02 -20.13
N GLN A 140 0.19 -8.96 -20.29
CA GLN A 140 1.65 -9.09 -20.42
C GLN A 140 2.35 -9.31 -19.07
N LEU A 141 1.74 -8.88 -17.98
CA LEU A 141 2.25 -9.02 -16.61
C LEU A 141 1.93 -10.39 -15.97
N GLU A 142 0.90 -11.07 -16.47
CA GLU A 142 0.38 -12.32 -15.90
C GLU A 142 1.45 -13.37 -15.57
N PRO A 143 2.46 -13.62 -16.41
CA PRO A 143 3.50 -14.63 -16.11
C PRO A 143 4.37 -14.29 -14.88
N TYR A 144 4.43 -13.02 -14.48
CA TYR A 144 5.35 -12.50 -13.48
C TYR A 144 4.68 -11.96 -12.22
N VAL A 145 3.37 -11.71 -12.30
CA VAL A 145 2.61 -11.02 -11.26
C VAL A 145 1.51 -11.93 -10.73
N LYS A 146 1.46 -12.10 -9.41
CA LYS A 146 0.45 -12.92 -8.73
C LYS A 146 -0.74 -12.10 -8.24
N GLY A 147 -0.60 -10.78 -8.14
CA GLY A 147 -1.69 -9.95 -7.67
C GLY A 147 -1.41 -8.46 -7.79
N ILE A 148 -2.50 -7.71 -7.83
CA ILE A 148 -2.52 -6.25 -7.88
C ILE A 148 -3.01 -5.70 -6.55
N CYS A 149 -2.25 -4.78 -5.99
CA CYS A 149 -2.66 -3.98 -4.85
C CYS A 149 -2.93 -2.55 -5.31
N ALA A 150 -4.06 -1.99 -4.92
CA ALA A 150 -4.34 -0.58 -5.12
C ALA A 150 -4.24 0.18 -3.80
N SER A 151 -3.45 1.24 -3.77
CA SER A 151 -3.46 2.21 -2.68
C SER A 151 -4.70 3.07 -2.82
N MET A 152 -5.80 2.65 -2.18
CA MET A 152 -7.08 3.37 -2.22
C MET A 152 -7.10 4.53 -1.23
N GLU A 153 -6.27 4.46 -0.20
CA GLU A 153 -6.13 5.38 0.93
C GLU A 153 -7.39 5.42 1.80
N THR A 154 -8.54 5.72 1.23
CA THR A 154 -9.88 5.61 1.79
C THR A 154 -10.89 5.32 0.68
N LEU A 155 -12.01 4.68 1.04
CA LEU A 155 -13.13 4.41 0.13
C LEU A 155 -14.33 5.33 0.40
N THR A 156 -14.25 6.20 1.41
CA THR A 156 -15.25 7.22 1.69
C THR A 156 -15.15 8.35 0.66
N PRO A 157 -16.12 8.56 -0.24
CA PRO A 157 -15.98 9.46 -1.37
C PRO A 157 -15.58 10.88 -0.98
N ARG A 158 -16.26 11.49 0.01
CA ARG A 158 -15.95 12.85 0.47
C ARG A 158 -14.52 13.01 0.98
N VAL A 159 -13.98 11.99 1.67
CA VAL A 159 -12.61 12.01 2.20
C VAL A 159 -11.64 11.79 1.06
N HIS A 160 -11.92 10.82 0.18
CA HIS A 160 -11.06 10.50 -0.96
C HIS A 160 -10.87 11.68 -1.91
N GLU A 161 -11.96 12.35 -2.29
CA GLU A 161 -11.92 13.55 -3.14
C GLU A 161 -11.09 14.67 -2.52
N TYR A 162 -11.14 14.80 -1.19
CA TYR A 162 -10.35 15.79 -0.47
C TYR A 162 -8.87 15.42 -0.41
N VAL A 163 -8.54 14.18 -0.03
CA VAL A 163 -7.14 13.77 0.23
C VAL A 163 -6.37 13.38 -1.02
N CYS A 164 -7.07 12.96 -2.10
CA CYS A 164 -6.49 12.47 -3.34
C CYS A 164 -7.18 13.10 -4.58
N PRO A 165 -7.18 14.43 -4.73
CA PRO A 165 -8.04 15.13 -5.71
C PRO A 165 -7.79 14.70 -7.16
N SER A 166 -6.56 14.31 -7.52
CA SER A 166 -6.23 13.87 -8.88
C SER A 166 -6.11 12.34 -9.04
N LYS A 167 -6.64 11.57 -8.06
CA LYS A 167 -6.61 10.10 -8.07
C LYS A 167 -8.00 9.53 -7.82
N PRO A 168 -8.95 9.64 -8.77
CA PRO A 168 -10.33 9.17 -8.56
C PRO A 168 -10.42 7.67 -8.31
N LEU A 169 -11.45 7.23 -7.59
CA LEU A 169 -11.70 5.83 -7.24
C LEU A 169 -12.17 5.00 -8.44
N GLU A 170 -12.93 5.60 -9.34
CA GLU A 170 -13.61 4.89 -10.44
C GLU A 170 -12.66 4.08 -11.34
N PRO A 171 -11.47 4.57 -11.78
CA PRO A 171 -10.57 3.76 -12.60
C PRO A 171 -10.07 2.48 -11.90
N TYR A 172 -9.96 2.52 -10.57
CA TYR A 172 -9.61 1.32 -9.78
C TYR A 172 -10.78 0.35 -9.71
N ASP A 173 -11.99 0.84 -9.51
CA ASP A 173 -13.20 0.03 -9.51
C ASP A 173 -13.35 -0.72 -10.84
N VAL A 174 -13.16 -0.03 -11.96
CA VAL A 174 -13.15 -0.63 -13.30
C VAL A 174 -12.03 -1.65 -13.46
N MET A 175 -10.81 -1.33 -13.00
CA MET A 175 -9.67 -2.27 -13.05
C MET A 175 -9.97 -3.55 -12.28
N PHE A 176 -10.45 -3.46 -11.03
CA PHE A 176 -10.76 -4.64 -10.21
C PHE A 176 -11.91 -5.47 -10.77
N THR A 177 -12.90 -4.83 -11.39
CA THR A 177 -13.99 -5.52 -12.08
C THR A 177 -13.48 -6.36 -13.26
N ASN A 178 -12.45 -5.85 -13.96
CA ASN A 178 -11.88 -6.50 -15.15
C ASN A 178 -10.67 -7.42 -14.85
N LEU A 179 -10.21 -7.48 -13.59
CA LEU A 179 -9.16 -8.42 -13.20
C LEU A 179 -9.69 -9.85 -13.25
N GLY A 180 -9.05 -10.70 -14.04
CA GLY A 180 -9.35 -12.13 -14.12
C GLY A 180 -8.94 -12.91 -12.86
N SER A 181 -9.36 -14.15 -12.79
CA SER A 181 -9.07 -15.06 -11.66
C SER A 181 -7.60 -15.44 -11.52
N GLU A 182 -6.78 -15.16 -12.52
CA GLU A 182 -5.33 -15.34 -12.49
C GLU A 182 -4.63 -14.36 -11.55
N TYR A 183 -5.29 -13.25 -11.19
CA TYR A 183 -4.77 -12.25 -10.28
C TYR A 183 -5.45 -12.27 -8.92
N LYS A 184 -4.66 -12.23 -7.89
CA LYS A 184 -5.12 -11.87 -6.55
C LYS A 184 -5.37 -10.38 -6.43
N LYS A 185 -6.38 -10.00 -5.64
CA LYS A 185 -6.86 -8.64 -5.46
C LYS A 185 -6.56 -8.12 -4.06
N SER A 186 -5.94 -6.95 -3.96
CA SER A 186 -5.65 -6.32 -2.67
C SER A 186 -5.84 -4.82 -2.73
N ILE A 187 -6.23 -4.23 -1.61
CA ILE A 187 -6.20 -2.78 -1.43
C ILE A 187 -5.37 -2.40 -0.21
N ALA A 188 -4.94 -1.15 -0.18
CA ALA A 188 -4.35 -0.51 1.00
C ALA A 188 -5.16 0.74 1.36
N ILE A 189 -5.48 0.88 2.63
CA ILE A 189 -6.20 2.02 3.21
C ILE A 189 -5.40 2.61 4.36
N ILE A 190 -5.72 3.86 4.73
CA ILE A 190 -5.05 4.60 5.80
C ILE A 190 -6.09 5.10 6.79
N VAL A 191 -6.02 4.66 8.04
CA VAL A 191 -6.83 5.18 9.15
C VAL A 191 -6.25 6.52 9.60
N GLY A 192 -7.11 7.50 9.86
CA GLY A 192 -6.74 8.84 10.30
C GLY A 192 -6.81 9.92 9.21
N LEU A 193 -7.32 9.60 8.01
CA LEU A 193 -7.52 10.59 6.95
C LEU A 193 -8.77 11.45 7.14
N GLY A 194 -9.66 11.10 8.08
CA GLY A 194 -10.89 11.82 8.37
C GLY A 194 -12.16 11.05 8.04
N ASP A 195 -12.03 9.74 7.86
CA ASP A 195 -13.17 8.82 7.81
C ASP A 195 -13.83 8.71 9.17
N LYS A 196 -15.12 8.47 9.18
CA LYS A 196 -15.87 8.15 10.39
C LYS A 196 -16.17 6.65 10.42
N ILE A 197 -16.34 6.10 11.61
CA ILE A 197 -16.62 4.67 11.76
C ILE A 197 -17.92 4.24 11.05
N GLU A 198 -18.91 5.12 10.99
CA GLU A 198 -20.18 4.87 10.31
C GLU A 198 -20.02 4.70 8.80
N GLU A 199 -18.90 5.17 8.24
CA GLU A 199 -18.57 5.11 6.81
C GLU A 199 -17.82 3.83 6.42
N ILE A 200 -17.53 2.94 7.37
CA ILE A 200 -16.82 1.68 7.13
C ILE A 200 -17.55 0.77 6.11
N GLN A 201 -18.84 0.99 5.91
CA GLN A 201 -19.64 0.24 4.95
C GLN A 201 -19.10 0.36 3.53
N TYR A 202 -18.53 1.52 3.13
CA TYR A 202 -17.88 1.67 1.83
C TYR A 202 -16.72 0.68 1.62
N LEU A 203 -15.97 0.37 2.69
CA LEU A 203 -14.91 -0.64 2.65
C LEU A 203 -15.50 -2.05 2.47
N PHE A 204 -16.52 -2.40 3.23
CA PHE A 204 -17.14 -3.72 3.14
C PHE A 204 -17.81 -3.94 1.78
N ASP A 205 -18.52 -2.94 1.27
CA ASP A 205 -19.14 -3.00 -0.06
C ASP A 205 -18.10 -3.23 -1.16
N PHE A 206 -16.93 -2.58 -1.05
CA PHE A 206 -15.84 -2.77 -2.01
C PHE A 206 -15.18 -4.15 -1.90
N ILE A 207 -14.97 -4.65 -0.68
CA ILE A 207 -14.48 -6.01 -0.41
C ILE A 207 -15.40 -7.03 -1.06
N ASP A 208 -16.71 -6.93 -0.80
CA ASP A 208 -17.71 -7.87 -1.28
C ASP A 208 -17.89 -7.80 -2.79
N LYS A 209 -17.93 -6.58 -3.36
CA LYS A 209 -18.06 -6.37 -4.80
C LYS A 209 -16.92 -7.01 -5.59
N HIS A 210 -15.69 -6.86 -5.12
CA HIS A 210 -14.50 -7.28 -5.85
C HIS A 210 -13.91 -8.60 -5.37
N GLN A 211 -14.46 -9.20 -4.28
CA GLN A 211 -13.95 -10.43 -3.68
C GLN A 211 -12.44 -10.33 -3.40
N LEU A 212 -12.05 -9.35 -2.57
CA LEU A 212 -10.65 -9.07 -2.28
C LEU A 212 -9.99 -10.21 -1.51
N ASP A 213 -8.77 -10.57 -1.90
CA ASP A 213 -7.94 -11.55 -1.17
C ASP A 213 -7.27 -10.92 0.06
N ARG A 214 -7.06 -9.60 0.06
CA ARG A 214 -6.36 -8.91 1.14
C ARG A 214 -6.72 -7.43 1.23
N VAL A 215 -6.84 -6.96 2.47
CA VAL A 215 -6.85 -5.53 2.82
C VAL A 215 -5.64 -5.24 3.70
N THR A 216 -4.87 -4.21 3.36
CA THR A 216 -3.77 -3.72 4.19
C THR A 216 -4.18 -2.41 4.83
N ILE A 217 -4.12 -2.33 6.15
CA ILE A 217 -4.52 -1.17 6.93
C ILE A 217 -3.27 -0.49 7.49
N TYR A 218 -3.10 0.79 7.18
CA TYR A 218 -2.02 1.64 7.69
C TYR A 218 -2.57 2.69 8.65
N ALA A 219 -1.83 3.03 9.68
CA ALA A 219 -2.05 4.25 10.45
C ALA A 219 -1.43 5.44 9.70
N LEU A 220 -2.13 6.55 9.62
CA LEU A 220 -1.59 7.79 9.08
C LEU A 220 -0.38 8.22 9.92
N LYS A 221 0.77 8.30 9.26
CA LYS A 221 1.97 8.90 9.83
C LYS A 221 2.13 10.31 9.29
N PRO A 222 1.99 11.34 10.12
CA PRO A 222 2.15 12.72 9.69
C PRO A 222 3.51 12.98 9.06
N VAL A 223 3.51 13.67 7.94
CA VAL A 223 4.73 14.04 7.20
C VAL A 223 4.87 15.54 7.18
N LYS A 224 6.05 16.05 7.58
CA LYS A 224 6.34 17.49 7.55
C LYS A 224 6.14 18.07 6.14
N GLY A 225 5.33 19.10 6.03
CA GLY A 225 4.99 19.76 4.77
C GLY A 225 3.73 19.21 4.09
N THR A 226 3.02 18.27 4.73
CA THR A 226 1.65 17.88 4.37
C THR A 226 0.64 18.63 5.24
N GLU A 227 -0.66 18.46 4.94
CA GLU A 227 -1.75 19.08 5.73
C GLU A 227 -1.97 18.38 7.08
N TYR A 228 -1.46 17.16 7.25
CA TYR A 228 -1.65 16.36 8.45
C TYR A 228 -0.52 16.56 9.44
N THR A 229 -0.87 16.95 10.67
CA THR A 229 0.08 17.18 11.77
C THR A 229 0.03 16.07 12.82
N GLU A 230 -1.06 15.31 12.86
CA GLU A 230 -1.31 14.23 13.82
C GLU A 230 -1.80 12.98 13.08
N GLY A 231 -1.50 11.82 13.63
CA GLY A 231 -2.04 10.53 13.20
C GLY A 231 -3.24 10.13 14.04
N PRO A 232 -3.87 8.98 13.76
CA PRO A 232 -4.92 8.43 14.60
C PRO A 232 -4.36 8.09 15.98
N SER A 233 -5.21 8.12 16.99
CA SER A 233 -4.90 7.52 18.28
C SER A 233 -4.71 6.00 18.14
N VAL A 234 -4.11 5.36 19.14
CA VAL A 234 -3.96 3.90 19.16
C VAL A 234 -5.33 3.21 19.14
N GLU A 235 -6.30 3.76 19.87
CA GLU A 235 -7.67 3.25 19.94
C GLU A 235 -8.39 3.31 18.59
N GLU A 236 -8.24 4.42 17.84
CA GLU A 236 -8.84 4.55 16.51
C GLU A 236 -8.20 3.61 15.47
N TYR A 237 -6.95 3.23 15.67
CA TYR A 237 -6.24 2.35 14.74
C TYR A 237 -6.52 0.86 15.02
N LEU A 238 -6.69 0.47 16.27
CA LEU A 238 -6.92 -0.92 16.71
C LEU A 238 -8.37 -1.34 16.51
#